data_522416e44c7f07bcf9dbebd1cac5bcfe
#
_entry.id   522416e44c7f07bcf9dbebd1cac5bcfe
#
_cell.length_a   1.000
_cell.length_b   1.000
_cell.length_c   1.000
_cell.angle_alpha   90.00
_cell.angle_beta   90.00
_cell.angle_gamma   90.00
#
_symmetry.space_group_name_H-M   'P 1'
#
loop_
_entity.id
_entity.type
_entity.pdbx_description
1 polymer ?
#
loop_
_entity_poly.entity_id
_entity_poly.type
_entity_poly.pdbx_seq_one_letter_code
_entity_poly.pdbx_strand_id
1 'polypeptide(L)'
;TTQQRLLLERGYAALHAAGLRRAELLGSATGVFVGIAGNDFAEVLRASPAGRSVYAATGSSHSIAAGRLSYVLGLHGPCVSFDTACSTALVAGHAAWRAVQLRECERALLASVNLMLTATVGLSFAVAGMTSA
;
A
#
# COMPACT_ATOMS: atom_id res chain seq x y z
N THR A 1 5.63 7.28 -6.38
CA THR A 1 5.32 6.16 -7.30
C THR A 1 3.84 6.11 -7.62
N THR A 2 3.46 5.45 -8.72
CA THR A 2 2.05 5.25 -9.11
C THR A 2 1.29 4.47 -8.04
N GLN A 3 1.89 3.42 -7.47
CA GLN A 3 1.28 2.64 -6.39
C GLN A 3 0.98 3.50 -5.16
N GLN A 4 1.95 4.29 -4.68
CA GLN A 4 1.75 5.17 -3.53
C GLN A 4 0.73 6.27 -3.80
N ARG A 5 0.68 6.80 -5.02
CA ARG A 5 -0.34 7.77 -5.43
C ARG A 5 -1.74 7.15 -5.37
N LEU A 6 -1.93 5.97 -5.96
CA LEU A 6 -3.21 5.26 -5.92
C LEU A 6 -3.65 4.94 -4.49
N LEU A 7 -2.72 4.52 -3.62
CA LEU A 7 -3.01 4.29 -2.21
C LEU A 7 -3.49 5.56 -1.51
N LEU A 8 -2.84 6.71 -1.75
CA LEU A 8 -3.27 7.99 -1.19
C LEU A 8 -4.65 8.41 -1.70
N GLU A 9 -4.87 8.37 -3.01
CA GLU A 9 -6.13 8.77 -3.64
C GLU A 9 -7.29 7.89 -3.18
N ARG A 10 -7.11 6.57 -3.21
CA ARG A 10 -8.16 5.61 -2.85
C ARG A 10 -8.36 5.48 -1.36
N GLY A 11 -7.27 5.54 -0.58
CA GLY A 11 -7.35 5.56 0.88
C GLY A 11 -8.09 6.77 1.40
N TYR A 12 -7.80 7.96 0.88
CA TYR A 12 -8.54 9.18 1.21
C TYR A 12 -10.02 9.08 0.81
N ALA A 13 -10.29 8.60 -0.41
CA ALA A 13 -11.67 8.42 -0.89
C ALA A 13 -12.47 7.43 -0.02
N ALA A 14 -11.85 6.34 0.42
CA ALA A 14 -12.49 5.36 1.30
C ALA A 14 -12.85 5.95 2.67
N LEU A 15 -11.94 6.70 3.28
CA LEU A 15 -12.19 7.38 4.55
C LEU A 15 -13.28 8.45 4.42
N HIS A 16 -13.27 9.22 3.35
CA HIS A 16 -14.31 10.20 3.05
C HIS A 16 -15.68 9.54 2.83
N ALA A 17 -15.72 8.44 2.07
CA ALA A 17 -16.96 7.67 1.85
C ALA A 17 -17.51 7.06 3.15
N ALA A 18 -16.64 6.75 4.12
CA ALA A 18 -17.03 6.35 5.47
C ALA A 18 -17.50 7.51 6.36
N GLY A 19 -17.62 8.72 5.82
CA GLY A 19 -18.08 9.91 6.54
C GLY A 19 -17.02 10.53 7.46
N LEU A 20 -15.75 10.10 7.37
CA LEU A 20 -14.69 10.61 8.23
C LEU A 20 -14.04 11.86 7.62
N ARG A 21 -14.11 12.95 8.36
CA ARG A 21 -13.48 14.21 7.97
C ARG A 21 -12.02 14.26 8.41
N ARG A 22 -11.21 15.03 7.70
CA ARG A 22 -9.78 15.18 8.00
C ARG A 22 -9.52 15.60 9.46
N ALA A 23 -10.36 16.47 10.01
CA ALA A 23 -10.23 16.91 11.40
C ALA A 23 -10.43 15.77 12.43
N GLU A 24 -11.22 14.77 12.09
CA GLU A 24 -11.47 13.60 12.93
C GLU A 24 -10.39 12.51 12.78
N LEU A 25 -9.68 12.53 11.66
CA LEU A 25 -8.58 11.62 11.38
C LEU A 25 -7.28 12.07 12.04
N LEU A 26 -7.03 13.36 12.08
CA LEU A 26 -5.79 13.93 12.60
C LEU A 26 -5.61 13.58 14.08
N GLY A 27 -4.53 12.88 14.39
CA GLY A 27 -4.21 12.41 15.74
C GLY A 27 -5.03 11.18 16.19
N SER A 28 -5.92 10.64 15.34
CA SER A 28 -6.75 9.50 15.71
C SER A 28 -5.96 8.19 15.78
N ALA A 29 -6.43 7.27 16.62
CA ALA A 29 -5.90 5.90 16.69
C ALA A 29 -6.42 5.03 15.52
N THR A 30 -6.36 5.57 14.29
CA THR A 30 -6.71 4.83 13.08
C THR A 30 -5.50 4.07 12.58
N GLY A 31 -5.61 2.74 12.43
CA GLY A 31 -4.57 1.89 11.85
C GLY A 31 -4.54 1.94 10.33
N VAL A 32 -3.36 1.73 9.73
CA VAL A 32 -3.16 1.64 8.28
C VAL A 32 -2.50 0.31 7.95
N PHE A 33 -3.21 -0.53 7.20
CA PHE A 33 -2.78 -1.87 6.81
C PHE A 33 -2.77 -1.94 5.29
N VAL A 34 -1.58 -2.01 4.70
CA VAL A 34 -1.41 -1.97 3.24
C VAL A 34 -0.91 -3.31 2.73
N GLY A 35 -1.67 -3.88 1.79
CA GLY A 35 -1.20 -4.98 0.97
C GLY A 35 -0.53 -4.43 -0.30
N ILE A 36 0.75 -4.70 -0.49
CA ILE A 36 1.49 -4.24 -1.66
C ILE A 36 2.46 -5.33 -2.12
N ALA A 37 2.27 -5.80 -3.34
CA ALA A 37 3.12 -6.80 -3.95
C ALA A 37 3.76 -6.26 -5.24
N GLY A 38 4.94 -6.78 -5.56
CA GLY A 38 5.69 -6.40 -6.74
C GLY A 38 6.33 -5.01 -6.63
N ASN A 39 7.47 -4.84 -7.26
CA ASN A 39 8.23 -3.60 -7.26
C ASN A 39 8.77 -3.24 -8.66
N ASP A 40 7.96 -3.47 -9.69
CA ASP A 40 8.30 -3.16 -11.09
C ASP A 40 8.70 -1.70 -11.26
N PHE A 41 8.14 -0.82 -10.41
CA PHE A 41 8.49 0.60 -10.46
C PHE A 41 9.96 0.84 -10.13
N ALA A 42 10.60 0.00 -9.34
CA ALA A 42 12.05 0.09 -9.11
C ALA A 42 12.86 -0.19 -10.40
N GLU A 43 12.38 -1.08 -11.25
CA GLU A 43 13.00 -1.34 -12.57
C GLU A 43 12.81 -0.14 -13.49
N VAL A 44 11.60 0.41 -13.55
CA VAL A 44 11.29 1.62 -14.33
C VAL A 44 12.15 2.80 -13.86
N LEU A 45 12.34 2.96 -12.55
CA LEU A 45 13.20 4.02 -12.00
C LEU A 45 14.67 3.81 -12.39
N ARG A 46 15.20 2.59 -12.27
CA ARG A 46 16.61 2.31 -12.65
C ARG A 46 16.87 2.60 -14.11
N ALA A 47 15.89 2.37 -14.97
CA ALA A 47 15.97 2.63 -16.41
C ALA A 47 15.82 4.13 -16.76
N SER A 48 15.52 4.99 -15.79
CA SER A 48 15.26 6.41 -16.01
C SER A 48 16.23 7.31 -15.22
N PRO A 49 16.45 8.56 -15.65
CA PRO A 49 17.23 9.54 -14.89
C PRO A 49 16.70 9.78 -13.47
N ALA A 50 15.41 9.58 -13.25
CA ALA A 50 14.76 9.72 -11.94
C ALA A 50 15.24 8.69 -10.91
N GLY A 51 15.87 7.58 -11.33
CA GLY A 51 16.48 6.59 -10.43
C GLY A 51 17.65 7.14 -9.60
N ARG A 52 18.20 8.28 -9.98
CA ARG A 52 19.24 8.99 -9.22
C ARG A 52 18.69 10.05 -8.27
N SER A 53 17.37 10.20 -8.18
CA SER A 53 16.73 11.13 -7.27
C SER A 53 16.85 10.66 -5.83
N VAL A 54 16.98 11.61 -4.89
CA VAL A 54 16.92 11.36 -3.43
C VAL A 54 15.61 10.70 -3.00
N TYR A 55 14.58 10.82 -3.82
CA TYR A 55 13.27 10.18 -3.58
C TYR A 55 13.14 8.77 -4.17
N ALA A 56 14.15 8.25 -4.85
CA ALA A 56 14.08 6.93 -5.49
C ALA A 56 13.89 5.82 -4.44
N ALA A 57 14.63 5.87 -3.35
CA ALA A 57 14.55 4.90 -2.26
C ALA A 57 13.16 4.90 -1.58
N THR A 58 12.66 6.08 -1.20
CA THR A 58 11.35 6.22 -0.55
C THR A 58 10.19 5.99 -1.51
N GLY A 59 10.40 6.23 -2.79
CA GLY A 59 9.40 6.03 -3.83
C GLY A 59 9.13 4.54 -4.12
N SER A 60 10.12 3.66 -3.98
CA SER A 60 10.02 2.23 -4.30
C SER A 60 9.88 1.32 -3.07
N SER A 61 10.06 1.82 -1.86
CA SER A 61 9.97 1.02 -0.64
C SER A 61 8.51 0.72 -0.26
N HIS A 62 8.22 -0.56 -0.04
CA HIS A 62 6.91 -1.03 0.43
C HIS A 62 6.60 -0.52 1.85
N SER A 63 7.59 -0.45 2.73
CA SER A 63 7.42 0.06 4.09
C SER A 63 6.94 1.51 4.13
N ILE A 64 7.34 2.31 3.14
CA ILE A 64 6.91 3.71 3.00
C ILE A 64 5.45 3.82 2.53
N ALA A 65 4.90 2.80 1.90
CA ALA A 65 3.55 2.87 1.35
C ALA A 65 2.49 3.11 2.44
N ALA A 66 2.48 2.30 3.49
CA ALA A 66 1.60 2.50 4.64
C ALA A 66 1.98 3.77 5.42
N GLY A 67 3.28 3.98 5.67
CA GLY A 67 3.77 5.15 6.39
C GLY A 67 3.38 6.48 5.76
N ARG A 68 3.35 6.56 4.42
CA ARG A 68 2.94 7.78 3.71
C ARG A 68 1.45 8.09 3.90
N LEU A 69 0.58 7.08 3.89
CA LEU A 69 -0.84 7.24 4.21
C LEU A 69 -1.03 7.74 5.64
N SER A 70 -0.42 7.06 6.60
CA SER A 70 -0.49 7.42 8.02
C SER A 70 0.01 8.85 8.26
N TYR A 71 1.16 9.20 7.68
CA TYR A 71 1.77 10.52 7.85
C TYR A 71 0.92 11.65 7.25
N VAL A 72 0.47 11.51 6.00
CA VAL A 72 -0.31 12.57 5.31
C VAL A 72 -1.66 12.81 5.97
N LEU A 73 -2.26 11.78 6.54
CA LEU A 73 -3.56 11.86 7.21
C LEU A 73 -3.43 12.12 8.72
N GLY A 74 -2.21 12.12 9.26
CA GLY A 74 -1.95 12.35 10.69
C GLY A 74 -2.50 11.25 11.59
N LEU A 75 -2.43 9.98 11.14
CA LEU A 75 -2.95 8.83 11.87
C LEU A 75 -1.91 8.30 12.85
N HIS A 76 -2.35 7.84 14.02
CA HIS A 76 -1.46 7.38 15.11
C HIS A 76 -1.65 5.89 15.46
N GLY A 77 -2.51 5.17 14.75
CA GLY A 77 -2.67 3.72 14.93
C GLY A 77 -1.53 2.91 14.32
N PRO A 78 -1.58 1.57 14.43
CA PRO A 78 -0.62 0.67 13.79
C PRO A 78 -0.48 0.94 12.30
N CYS A 79 0.74 0.86 11.77
CA CYS A 79 1.04 1.19 10.39
C CYS A 79 1.94 0.12 9.79
N VAL A 80 1.38 -0.76 8.94
CA VAL A 80 2.05 -1.98 8.47
C VAL A 80 1.81 -2.19 6.99
N SER A 81 2.87 -2.58 6.28
CA SER A 81 2.79 -3.07 4.90
C SER A 81 3.07 -4.58 4.87
N PHE A 82 2.29 -5.30 4.08
CA PHE A 82 2.39 -6.74 3.87
C PHE A 82 2.72 -7.03 2.42
N ASP A 83 3.54 -8.04 2.20
CA ASP A 83 3.74 -8.66 0.89
C ASP A 83 3.70 -10.19 1.07
N THR A 84 2.63 -10.78 0.62
CA THR A 84 2.41 -12.23 0.55
C THR A 84 1.90 -12.62 -0.85
N ALA A 85 2.39 -11.92 -1.87
CA ALA A 85 1.99 -12.07 -3.27
C ALA A 85 0.46 -11.89 -3.46
N CYS A 86 -0.20 -12.84 -4.12
CA CYS A 86 -1.64 -12.76 -4.42
C CYS A 86 -2.56 -12.73 -3.18
N SER A 87 -2.10 -13.23 -2.03
CA SER A 87 -2.86 -13.24 -0.78
C SER A 87 -2.70 -11.96 0.06
N THR A 88 -1.90 -11.01 -0.37
CA THR A 88 -1.50 -9.81 0.39
C THR A 88 -2.69 -9.03 0.95
N ALA A 89 -3.76 -8.85 0.18
CA ALA A 89 -4.95 -8.13 0.63
C ALA A 89 -5.67 -8.85 1.78
N LEU A 90 -5.76 -10.17 1.72
CA LEU A 90 -6.41 -10.99 2.76
C LEU A 90 -5.60 -11.00 4.04
N VAL A 91 -4.28 -11.10 3.95
CA VAL A 91 -3.38 -11.05 5.12
C VAL A 91 -3.44 -9.69 5.79
N ALA A 92 -3.36 -8.60 5.03
CA ALA A 92 -3.51 -7.25 5.55
C ALA A 92 -4.90 -7.04 6.20
N GLY A 93 -5.96 -7.58 5.59
CA GLY A 93 -7.32 -7.53 6.11
C GLY A 93 -7.48 -8.29 7.43
N HIS A 94 -6.88 -9.48 7.53
CA HIS A 94 -6.86 -10.23 8.78
C HIS A 94 -6.15 -9.45 9.89
N ALA A 95 -4.97 -8.88 9.60
CA ALA A 95 -4.22 -8.08 10.56
C ALA A 95 -5.00 -6.85 11.01
N ALA A 96 -5.64 -6.13 10.07
CA ALA A 96 -6.47 -4.98 10.36
C ALA A 96 -7.64 -5.33 11.30
N TRP A 97 -8.34 -6.42 11.02
CA TRP A 97 -9.43 -6.90 11.87
C TRP A 97 -8.93 -7.25 13.27
N ARG A 98 -7.82 -8.02 13.36
CA ARG A 98 -7.25 -8.40 14.66
C ARG A 98 -6.84 -7.17 15.47
N ALA A 99 -6.25 -6.17 14.87
CA ALA A 99 -5.87 -4.93 15.54
C ALA A 99 -7.09 -4.21 16.15
N VAL A 100 -8.20 -4.14 15.41
CA VAL A 100 -9.46 -3.57 15.94
C VAL A 100 -10.05 -4.42 17.06
N GLN A 101 -10.07 -5.77 16.91
CA GLN A 101 -10.55 -6.66 17.96
C GLN A 101 -9.75 -6.56 19.26
N LEU A 102 -8.42 -6.43 19.13
CA LEU A 102 -7.51 -6.30 20.27
C LEU A 102 -7.45 -4.87 20.84
N ARG A 103 -8.20 -3.95 20.24
CA ARG A 103 -8.20 -2.53 20.60
C ARG A 103 -6.85 -1.83 20.46
N GLU A 104 -6.00 -2.31 19.56
CA GLU A 104 -4.76 -1.64 19.17
C GLU A 104 -5.03 -0.37 18.35
N CYS A 105 -6.19 -0.33 17.69
CA CYS A 105 -6.75 0.84 17.03
C CYS A 105 -8.28 0.85 17.10
N GLU A 106 -8.88 2.04 17.01
CA GLU A 106 -10.34 2.20 17.03
C GLU A 106 -10.98 1.81 15.69
N ARG A 107 -10.25 2.05 14.61
CA ARG A 107 -10.64 1.77 13.23
C ARG A 107 -9.40 1.49 12.39
N ALA A 108 -9.57 0.83 11.27
CA ALA A 108 -8.48 0.48 10.40
C ALA A 108 -8.79 0.84 8.94
N LEU A 109 -7.84 1.47 8.26
CA LEU A 109 -7.82 1.60 6.82
C LEU A 109 -7.08 0.40 6.24
N LEU A 110 -7.81 -0.43 5.49
CA LEU A 110 -7.24 -1.48 4.66
C LEU A 110 -7.16 -0.99 3.22
N ALA A 111 -5.99 -1.05 2.63
CA ALA A 111 -5.78 -0.77 1.21
C ALA A 111 -4.86 -1.83 0.60
N SER A 112 -5.08 -2.15 -0.66
CA SER A 112 -4.17 -3.04 -1.38
C SER A 112 -3.95 -2.53 -2.80
N VAL A 113 -2.73 -2.69 -3.28
CA VAL A 113 -2.37 -2.31 -4.65
C VAL A 113 -1.34 -3.29 -5.22
N ASN A 114 -1.60 -3.73 -6.43
CA ASN A 114 -0.64 -4.43 -7.26
C ASN A 114 -0.70 -3.85 -8.68
N LEU A 115 0.44 -3.45 -9.21
CA LEU A 115 0.58 -2.95 -10.58
C LEU A 115 1.64 -3.75 -11.31
N MET A 116 1.32 -4.17 -12.51
CA MET A 116 2.28 -4.71 -13.47
C MET A 116 2.63 -3.61 -14.46
N LEU A 117 3.81 -3.03 -14.30
CA LEU A 117 4.28 -1.88 -15.09
C LEU A 117 5.30 -2.29 -16.16
N THR A 118 5.84 -3.50 -16.07
CA THR A 118 6.79 -4.09 -17.02
C THR A 118 6.27 -5.42 -17.54
N ALA A 119 6.70 -5.81 -18.73
CA ALA A 119 6.34 -7.10 -19.30
C ALA A 119 7.02 -8.28 -18.55
N THR A 120 8.06 -8.02 -17.78
CA THR A 120 8.89 -9.04 -17.11
C THR A 120 8.06 -9.94 -16.20
N VAL A 121 7.15 -9.36 -15.40
CA VAL A 121 6.29 -10.12 -14.49
C VAL A 121 5.31 -10.99 -15.25
N GLY A 122 4.67 -10.45 -16.29
CA GLY A 122 3.74 -11.20 -17.14
C GLY A 122 4.43 -12.37 -17.85
N LEU A 123 5.64 -12.15 -18.38
CA LEU A 123 6.46 -13.20 -18.99
C LEU A 123 6.86 -14.28 -18.00
N SER A 124 7.27 -13.90 -16.80
CA SER A 124 7.61 -14.84 -15.72
C SER A 124 6.42 -15.72 -15.34
N PHE A 125 5.25 -15.17 -15.25
CA PHE A 125 4.02 -15.92 -14.98
C PHE A 125 3.64 -16.86 -16.13
N ALA A 126 3.84 -16.42 -17.39
CA ALA A 126 3.62 -17.26 -18.55
C ALA A 126 4.57 -18.46 -18.57
N VAL A 127 5.87 -18.23 -18.33
CA VAL A 127 6.88 -19.31 -18.24
C VAL A 127 6.56 -20.28 -17.11
N ALA A 128 6.04 -19.79 -15.99
CA ALA A 128 5.63 -20.61 -14.86
C ALA A 128 4.28 -21.34 -15.09
N GLY A 129 3.61 -21.16 -16.23
CA GLY A 129 2.32 -21.75 -16.51
C GLY A 129 1.18 -21.19 -15.67
N MET A 130 1.32 -19.98 -15.16
CA MET A 130 0.36 -19.31 -14.29
C MET A 130 -0.62 -18.42 -15.05
N THR A 131 -0.50 -18.34 -16.37
CA THR A 131 -1.41 -17.60 -17.24
C THR A 131 -2.26 -18.55 -18.06
N SER A 132 -3.52 -18.15 -18.28
CA SER A 132 -4.41 -18.83 -19.23
C SER A 132 -3.93 -18.62 -20.67
N ALA A 133 -4.14 -19.62 -21.52
CA ALA A 133 -3.95 -19.50 -22.95
C ALA A 133 -5.06 -18.61 -23.57
#